data_bca38195f69c9ca19bd72f1ff5975003
#
_entry.id   bca38195f69c9ca19bd72f1ff5975003
#
_cell.length_a   1.000
_cell.length_b   1.000
_cell.length_c   1.000
_cell.angle_alpha   90.00
_cell.angle_beta   90.00
_cell.angle_gamma   90.00
#
_symmetry.space_group_name_H-M   'P 1'
#
loop_
_entity.id
_entity.type
_entity.pdbx_description
1 polymer ?
#
loop_
_entity_poly.entity_id
_entity_poly.type
_entity_poly.pdbx_seq_one_letter_code
_entity_poly.pdbx_strand_id
1 'polypeptide(L)'
;RRESTRKAFRRIKKVSASRTSYIDKRLISSKPYQYAVRAIRKENGKYVYSRYLMVTGATRPAIVKTRIKAASSSTMKVTWKKSSRADGYRIYRRPAAGKWVLVADVAKNLTSYTDTGLNASTKYVYTVRPYKKGGNVKYMSAVKLSNKASTPAAPKVTPSGDISNSSVISNTRFTAAQKDVMKKILYAVETGGQVYGNQKYGDFTEAFTNSSTEYAITIGAGQWYGTEAQRLLKLIHATMGADEWNKIDTGNHY
;
A
#
# COMPACT_ATOMS: atom_id res chain seq x y z
N ARG A 1 2.98 -31.65 -22.90
CA ARG A 1 3.47 -30.37 -22.35
C ARG A 1 4.26 -29.61 -23.42
N ARG A 2 4.15 -28.30 -23.41
CA ARG A 2 5.06 -27.41 -24.13
C ARG A 2 5.45 -26.21 -23.25
N GLU A 3 6.55 -25.57 -23.58
CA GLU A 3 7.13 -24.46 -22.80
C GLU A 3 6.77 -23.07 -23.35
N SER A 4 6.23 -23.01 -24.55
CA SER A 4 5.74 -21.77 -25.18
C SER A 4 4.76 -22.14 -26.29
N THR A 5 3.97 -21.16 -26.75
CA THR A 5 3.04 -21.32 -27.88
C THR A 5 3.74 -21.65 -29.20
N ARG A 6 5.01 -21.28 -29.34
CA ARG A 6 5.83 -21.54 -30.54
C ARG A 6 6.40 -22.96 -30.61
N LYS A 7 6.32 -23.75 -29.51
CA LYS A 7 6.82 -25.12 -29.47
C LYS A 7 5.69 -26.13 -29.60
N ALA A 8 5.93 -27.25 -30.28
CA ALA A 8 5.02 -28.37 -30.35
C ALA A 8 4.83 -29.04 -28.98
N PHE A 9 3.67 -29.65 -28.78
CA PHE A 9 3.42 -30.46 -27.59
C PHE A 9 4.25 -31.77 -27.66
N ARG A 10 4.93 -32.07 -26.54
CA ARG A 10 5.56 -33.40 -26.32
C ARG A 10 4.70 -34.19 -25.35
N ARG A 11 4.45 -35.46 -25.68
CA ARG A 11 3.83 -36.40 -24.72
C ARG A 11 4.76 -36.62 -23.55
N ILE A 12 4.29 -36.42 -22.34
CA ILE A 12 5.08 -36.59 -21.12
C ILE A 12 4.69 -37.87 -20.37
N LYS A 13 3.41 -38.30 -20.47
CA LYS A 13 2.94 -39.53 -19.81
C LYS A 13 1.66 -40.04 -20.47
N LYS A 14 1.47 -41.34 -20.44
CA LYS A 14 0.20 -42.06 -20.61
C LYS A 14 -0.15 -42.60 -19.21
N VAL A 15 -1.38 -42.40 -18.75
CA VAL A 15 -1.88 -42.86 -17.46
C VAL A 15 -3.06 -43.80 -17.67
N SER A 16 -3.38 -44.66 -16.69
CA SER A 16 -4.56 -45.52 -16.71
C SER A 16 -5.85 -44.68 -16.62
N ALA A 17 -6.97 -45.23 -17.04
CA ALA A 17 -8.29 -44.56 -16.99
C ALA A 17 -8.74 -44.24 -15.56
N SER A 18 -8.31 -45.03 -14.57
CA SER A 18 -8.60 -44.80 -13.16
C SER A 18 -7.83 -43.63 -12.54
N ARG A 19 -6.79 -43.10 -13.21
CA ARG A 19 -5.96 -42.04 -12.69
C ARG A 19 -6.41 -40.69 -13.20
N THR A 20 -6.92 -39.85 -12.29
CA THR A 20 -7.44 -38.50 -12.58
C THR A 20 -6.39 -37.40 -12.43
N SER A 21 -5.18 -37.69 -11.96
CA SER A 21 -4.12 -36.72 -11.72
C SER A 21 -2.74 -37.23 -12.16
N TYR A 22 -1.88 -36.26 -12.51
CA TYR A 22 -0.47 -36.52 -12.81
C TYR A 22 0.40 -35.37 -12.30
N ILE A 23 1.49 -35.69 -11.62
CA ILE A 23 2.46 -34.71 -11.14
C ILE A 23 3.65 -34.66 -12.09
N ASP A 24 3.82 -33.59 -12.81
CA ASP A 24 4.98 -33.34 -13.65
C ASP A 24 6.14 -32.80 -12.78
N LYS A 25 7.25 -33.46 -12.79
CA LYS A 25 8.42 -33.21 -11.95
C LYS A 25 9.59 -32.63 -12.75
N ARG A 26 10.62 -32.11 -12.04
CA ARG A 26 11.86 -31.57 -12.62
C ARG A 26 11.61 -30.40 -13.59
N LEU A 27 10.64 -29.57 -13.28
CA LEU A 27 10.33 -28.36 -14.02
C LEU A 27 11.28 -27.22 -13.62
N ILE A 28 11.54 -26.34 -14.56
CA ILE A 28 12.35 -25.15 -14.31
C ILE A 28 11.51 -24.15 -13.48
N SER A 29 12.07 -23.64 -12.39
CA SER A 29 11.44 -22.63 -11.55
C SER A 29 11.14 -21.34 -12.34
N SER A 30 10.06 -20.66 -11.99
CA SER A 30 9.64 -19.39 -12.59
C SER A 30 9.46 -19.46 -14.12
N LYS A 31 8.85 -20.54 -14.59
CA LYS A 31 8.63 -20.79 -16.03
C LYS A 31 7.17 -21.17 -16.28
N PRO A 32 6.52 -20.58 -17.32
CA PRO A 32 5.20 -21.01 -17.73
C PRO A 32 5.27 -22.31 -18.53
N TYR A 33 4.22 -23.12 -18.41
CA TYR A 33 4.01 -24.35 -19.15
C TYR A 33 2.57 -24.45 -19.61
N GLN A 34 2.37 -24.99 -20.81
CA GLN A 34 1.05 -25.39 -21.27
C GLN A 34 0.94 -26.92 -21.29
N TYR A 35 -0.17 -27.40 -20.81
CA TYR A 35 -0.53 -28.81 -20.81
C TYR A 35 -1.72 -29.05 -21.71
N ALA A 36 -1.69 -30.15 -22.43
CA ALA A 36 -2.80 -30.65 -23.21
C ALA A 36 -3.07 -32.09 -22.74
N VAL A 37 -4.29 -32.37 -22.35
CA VAL A 37 -4.74 -33.68 -21.90
C VAL A 37 -5.85 -34.14 -22.84
N ARG A 38 -5.85 -35.42 -23.20
CA ARG A 38 -6.92 -36.08 -23.96
C ARG A 38 -7.11 -37.50 -23.49
N ALA A 39 -8.33 -38.00 -23.56
CA ALA A 39 -8.63 -39.40 -23.38
C ALA A 39 -8.18 -40.22 -24.62
N ILE A 40 -7.82 -41.45 -24.37
CA ILE A 40 -7.50 -42.44 -25.42
C ILE A 40 -8.19 -43.77 -25.10
N ARG A 41 -8.74 -44.40 -26.12
CA ARG A 41 -9.19 -45.80 -26.04
C ARG A 41 -8.70 -46.58 -27.26
N LYS A 42 -8.71 -47.91 -27.17
CA LYS A 42 -8.38 -48.78 -28.29
C LYS A 42 -9.69 -49.37 -28.85
N GLU A 43 -9.93 -49.18 -30.13
CA GLU A 43 -11.04 -49.76 -30.88
C GLU A 43 -10.51 -50.49 -32.10
N ASN A 44 -10.88 -51.75 -32.31
CA ASN A 44 -10.47 -52.56 -33.46
C ASN A 44 -8.96 -52.44 -33.74
N GLY A 45 -8.13 -52.55 -32.70
CA GLY A 45 -6.68 -52.48 -32.79
C GLY A 45 -6.10 -51.07 -32.92
N LYS A 46 -6.89 -50.04 -33.19
CA LYS A 46 -6.47 -48.63 -33.41
C LYS A 46 -6.77 -47.76 -32.20
N TYR A 47 -5.97 -46.70 -31.99
CA TYR A 47 -6.21 -45.70 -30.93
C TYR A 47 -7.15 -44.64 -31.41
N VAL A 48 -8.23 -44.39 -30.66
CA VAL A 48 -9.16 -43.29 -30.81
C VAL A 48 -8.90 -42.26 -29.71
N TYR A 49 -9.00 -40.97 -30.04
CA TYR A 49 -8.60 -39.88 -29.19
C TYR A 49 -9.74 -38.87 -29.05
N SER A 50 -9.95 -38.33 -27.84
CA SER A 50 -10.77 -37.16 -27.62
C SER A 50 -10.09 -35.88 -28.10
N ARG A 51 -10.85 -34.77 -28.14
CA ARG A 51 -10.28 -33.42 -28.26
C ARG A 51 -9.33 -33.14 -27.06
N TYR A 52 -8.39 -32.25 -27.26
CA TYR A 52 -7.52 -31.81 -26.18
C TYR A 52 -8.22 -30.81 -25.26
N LEU A 53 -8.11 -31.02 -23.95
CA LEU A 53 -8.29 -29.98 -22.94
C LEU A 53 -6.93 -29.34 -22.67
N MET A 54 -6.85 -28.01 -22.81
CA MET A 54 -5.60 -27.29 -22.62
C MET A 54 -5.66 -26.38 -21.39
N VAL A 55 -4.59 -26.34 -20.63
CA VAL A 55 -4.42 -25.48 -19.46
C VAL A 55 -3.02 -24.88 -19.44
N THR A 56 -2.91 -23.64 -19.00
CA THR A 56 -1.64 -22.94 -18.79
C THR A 56 -1.40 -22.74 -17.32
N GLY A 57 -0.21 -23.09 -16.86
CA GLY A 57 0.25 -22.87 -15.49
C GLY A 57 1.68 -22.39 -15.48
N ALA A 58 2.20 -22.02 -14.31
CA ALA A 58 3.60 -21.69 -14.14
C ALA A 58 4.16 -22.31 -12.85
N THR A 59 5.44 -22.63 -12.88
CA THR A 59 6.15 -22.97 -11.66
C THR A 59 6.41 -21.73 -10.83
N ARG A 60 6.36 -21.89 -9.51
CA ARG A 60 6.59 -20.79 -8.57
C ARG A 60 8.04 -20.31 -8.64
N PRO A 61 8.29 -18.99 -8.55
CA PRO A 61 9.63 -18.45 -8.37
C PRO A 61 10.26 -18.90 -7.04
N ALA A 62 11.58 -18.87 -6.98
CA ALA A 62 12.30 -19.03 -5.72
C ALA A 62 11.94 -17.88 -4.76
N ILE A 63 12.00 -18.19 -3.46
CA ILE A 63 11.85 -17.19 -2.41
C ILE A 63 12.98 -16.16 -2.47
N VAL A 64 12.72 -14.93 -2.07
CA VAL A 64 13.72 -13.88 -1.95
C VAL A 64 13.97 -13.52 -0.49
N LYS A 65 15.21 -13.16 -0.16
CA LYS A 65 15.55 -12.60 1.15
C LYS A 65 15.09 -11.15 1.17
N THR A 66 14.17 -10.85 2.07
CA THR A 66 13.64 -9.50 2.30
C THR A 66 14.30 -8.89 3.52
N ARG A 67 14.70 -7.63 3.43
CA ARG A 67 15.20 -6.82 4.53
C ARG A 67 14.38 -5.56 4.66
N ILE A 68 14.20 -5.10 5.89
CA ILE A 68 13.51 -3.85 6.19
C ILE A 68 14.35 -2.99 7.14
N LYS A 69 14.24 -1.69 6.96
CA LYS A 69 14.85 -0.66 7.82
C LYS A 69 13.87 0.51 7.94
N ALA A 70 13.62 0.98 9.16
CA ALA A 70 12.85 2.19 9.35
C ALA A 70 13.59 3.39 8.73
N ALA A 71 12.87 4.22 8.00
CA ALA A 71 13.35 5.47 7.42
C ALA A 71 12.86 6.69 8.21
N SER A 72 11.70 6.57 8.87
CA SER A 72 11.14 7.57 9.78
C SER A 72 10.17 6.91 10.76
N SER A 73 9.53 7.70 11.61
CA SER A 73 8.46 7.23 12.52
C SER A 73 7.23 6.68 11.78
N SER A 74 7.05 7.01 10.51
CA SER A 74 5.91 6.58 9.69
C SER A 74 6.31 5.88 8.38
N THR A 75 7.61 5.57 8.18
CA THR A 75 8.12 5.07 6.90
C THR A 75 9.08 3.90 7.08
N MET A 76 8.91 2.85 6.28
CA MET A 76 9.78 1.68 6.25
C MET A 76 10.32 1.43 4.85
N LYS A 77 11.63 1.32 4.70
CA LYS A 77 12.27 0.88 3.44
C LYS A 77 12.35 -0.64 3.41
N VAL A 78 11.76 -1.23 2.39
CA VAL A 78 11.76 -2.68 2.11
C VAL A 78 12.69 -2.94 0.94
N THR A 79 13.62 -3.89 1.07
CA THR A 79 14.57 -4.26 0.00
C THR A 79 14.65 -5.78 -0.17
N TRP A 80 14.93 -6.24 -1.38
CA TRP A 80 15.08 -7.66 -1.69
C TRP A 80 16.05 -7.89 -2.86
N LYS A 81 16.54 -9.13 -3.00
CA LYS A 81 17.32 -9.52 -4.18
C LYS A 81 16.39 -9.84 -5.34
N LYS A 82 16.81 -9.50 -6.55
CA LYS A 82 16.08 -9.82 -7.79
C LYS A 82 15.86 -11.33 -7.92
N SER A 83 14.63 -11.74 -8.19
CA SER A 83 14.28 -13.13 -8.53
C SER A 83 14.36 -13.29 -10.04
N SER A 84 15.14 -14.29 -10.50
CA SER A 84 15.26 -14.56 -11.92
C SER A 84 13.91 -15.01 -12.50
N ARG A 85 13.57 -14.54 -13.69
CA ARG A 85 12.36 -14.88 -14.44
C ARG A 85 11.03 -14.56 -13.74
N ALA A 86 11.02 -13.86 -12.60
CA ALA A 86 9.79 -13.36 -12.02
C ALA A 86 9.17 -12.29 -12.94
N ASP A 87 7.85 -12.17 -12.91
CA ASP A 87 7.11 -11.14 -13.66
C ASP A 87 6.80 -9.91 -12.79
N GLY A 88 6.97 -10.01 -11.48
CA GLY A 88 6.80 -8.95 -10.51
C GLY A 88 6.84 -9.47 -9.08
N TYR A 89 6.54 -8.58 -8.14
CA TYR A 89 6.58 -8.88 -6.70
C TYR A 89 5.33 -8.34 -6.03
N ARG A 90 4.75 -9.13 -5.11
CA ARG A 90 3.75 -8.67 -4.15
C ARG A 90 4.39 -8.52 -2.79
N ILE A 91 4.19 -7.35 -2.19
CA ILE A 91 4.72 -6.98 -0.89
C ILE A 91 3.58 -7.00 0.10
N TYR A 92 3.76 -7.76 1.16
CA TYR A 92 2.79 -7.84 2.25
C TYR A 92 3.44 -7.36 3.54
N ARG A 93 2.64 -6.67 4.35
CA ARG A 93 3.00 -6.15 5.66
C ARG A 93 2.03 -6.66 6.71
N ARG A 94 2.51 -6.79 7.93
CA ARG A 94 1.68 -6.83 9.14
C ARG A 94 2.41 -6.20 10.32
N PRO A 95 1.71 -5.63 11.30
CA PRO A 95 2.25 -5.46 12.65
C PRO A 95 2.67 -6.81 13.23
N ALA A 96 3.51 -6.84 14.25
CA ALA A 96 4.03 -8.10 14.81
C ALA A 96 2.92 -9.09 15.21
N ALA A 97 1.79 -8.59 15.70
CA ALA A 97 0.61 -9.37 16.13
C ALA A 97 -0.63 -9.16 15.22
N GLY A 98 -0.48 -8.64 13.99
CA GLY A 98 -1.60 -8.30 13.11
C GLY A 98 -1.79 -9.26 11.94
N LYS A 99 -2.82 -8.99 11.14
CA LYS A 99 -3.11 -9.69 9.87
C LYS A 99 -2.23 -9.18 8.74
N TRP A 100 -1.98 -10.04 7.74
CA TRP A 100 -1.27 -9.68 6.53
C TRP A 100 -2.11 -8.78 5.61
N VAL A 101 -1.52 -7.69 5.16
CA VAL A 101 -2.10 -6.76 4.18
C VAL A 101 -1.18 -6.70 2.97
N LEU A 102 -1.75 -6.74 1.77
CA LEU A 102 -1.03 -6.45 0.53
C LEU A 102 -0.83 -4.94 0.43
N VAL A 103 0.43 -4.49 0.47
CA VAL A 103 0.76 -3.07 0.42
C VAL A 103 1.24 -2.61 -0.97
N ALA A 104 1.77 -3.52 -1.78
CA ALA A 104 2.17 -3.19 -3.15
C ALA A 104 2.23 -4.43 -4.07
N ASP A 105 1.98 -4.20 -5.36
CA ASP A 105 2.25 -5.14 -6.47
C ASP A 105 3.15 -4.39 -7.46
N VAL A 106 4.43 -4.75 -7.52
CA VAL A 106 5.45 -3.96 -8.21
C VAL A 106 6.11 -4.72 -9.34
N ALA A 107 6.67 -3.97 -10.28
CA ALA A 107 7.30 -4.51 -11.49
C ALA A 107 8.57 -5.33 -11.19
N LYS A 108 8.92 -6.23 -12.11
CA LYS A 108 10.06 -7.17 -12.01
C LYS A 108 11.44 -6.52 -11.91
N ASN A 109 11.57 -5.28 -12.32
CA ASN A 109 12.83 -4.53 -12.28
C ASN A 109 13.10 -3.85 -10.94
N LEU A 110 12.08 -3.72 -10.08
CA LEU A 110 12.22 -3.11 -8.77
C LEU A 110 12.78 -4.12 -7.76
N THR A 111 13.63 -3.62 -6.87
CA THR A 111 14.23 -4.36 -5.75
C THR A 111 14.09 -3.64 -4.41
N SER A 112 13.35 -2.55 -4.39
CA SER A 112 13.00 -1.80 -3.19
C SER A 112 11.59 -1.22 -3.29
N TYR A 113 11.01 -0.95 -2.12
CA TYR A 113 9.73 -0.29 -1.95
C TYR A 113 9.79 0.54 -0.66
N THR A 114 9.22 1.73 -0.68
CA THR A 114 9.07 2.57 0.50
C THR A 114 7.62 2.54 0.94
N ASP A 115 7.38 1.99 2.12
CA ASP A 115 6.06 1.90 2.73
C ASP A 115 5.87 3.09 3.68
N THR A 116 4.81 3.83 3.50
CA THR A 116 4.49 5.07 4.22
C THR A 116 3.19 4.93 5.01
N GLY A 117 2.85 5.92 5.84
CA GLY A 117 1.64 5.90 6.65
C GLY A 117 1.65 4.83 7.74
N LEU A 118 2.82 4.53 8.30
CA LEU A 118 2.99 3.57 9.38
C LEU A 118 2.80 4.24 10.74
N ASN A 119 2.30 3.50 11.71
CA ASN A 119 2.26 3.96 13.09
C ASN A 119 3.66 4.03 13.68
N ALA A 120 3.95 5.09 14.43
CA ALA A 120 5.19 5.23 15.18
C ALA A 120 5.30 4.15 16.27
N SER A 121 6.51 3.92 16.76
CA SER A 121 6.83 2.94 17.83
C SER A 121 6.25 1.53 17.58
N THR A 122 5.97 1.19 16.33
CA THR A 122 5.28 -0.05 15.96
C THR A 122 6.23 -1.02 15.26
N LYS A 123 6.24 -2.26 15.73
CA LYS A 123 7.03 -3.34 15.14
C LYS A 123 6.32 -3.94 13.94
N TYR A 124 6.99 -3.96 12.79
CA TYR A 124 6.50 -4.52 11.53
C TYR A 124 7.32 -5.70 11.05
N VAL A 125 6.68 -6.57 10.28
CA VAL A 125 7.31 -7.63 9.51
C VAL A 125 6.71 -7.66 8.11
N TYR A 126 7.56 -7.94 7.12
CA TYR A 126 7.20 -7.97 5.71
C TYR A 126 7.49 -9.33 5.08
N THR A 127 6.85 -9.59 3.98
CA THR A 127 7.24 -10.64 3.05
C THR A 127 7.11 -10.13 1.62
N VAL A 128 8.17 -10.29 0.83
CA VAL A 128 8.15 -10.03 -0.60
C VAL A 128 8.04 -11.36 -1.32
N ARG A 129 6.99 -11.50 -2.12
CA ARG A 129 6.68 -12.73 -2.85
C ARG A 129 6.78 -12.49 -4.34
N PRO A 130 7.91 -12.88 -4.99
CA PRO A 130 7.97 -12.88 -6.44
C PRO A 130 6.89 -13.79 -7.01
N TYR A 131 6.33 -13.42 -8.17
CA TYR A 131 5.36 -14.25 -8.88
C TYR A 131 5.74 -14.47 -10.34
N LYS A 132 5.22 -15.56 -10.90
CA LYS A 132 5.22 -15.89 -12.33
C LYS A 132 3.79 -16.02 -12.81
N LYS A 133 3.46 -15.40 -13.95
CA LYS A 133 2.16 -15.57 -14.59
C LYS A 133 2.10 -16.85 -15.39
N GLY A 134 0.99 -17.56 -15.26
CA GLY A 134 0.60 -18.70 -16.08
C GLY A 134 -0.84 -18.49 -16.52
N GLY A 135 -1.05 -17.98 -17.72
CA GLY A 135 -2.35 -17.39 -18.10
C GLY A 135 -2.67 -16.19 -17.19
N ASN A 136 -3.89 -16.10 -16.70
CA ASN A 136 -4.35 -15.03 -15.80
C ASN A 136 -3.98 -15.25 -14.32
N VAL A 137 -3.34 -16.37 -13.98
CA VAL A 137 -3.02 -16.73 -12.60
C VAL A 137 -1.59 -16.30 -12.25
N LYS A 138 -1.42 -15.65 -11.09
CA LYS A 138 -0.11 -15.34 -10.50
C LYS A 138 0.32 -16.47 -9.55
N TYR A 139 1.35 -17.21 -9.92
CA TYR A 139 1.97 -18.27 -9.11
C TYR A 139 3.06 -17.66 -8.24
N MET A 140 2.74 -17.39 -6.99
CA MET A 140 3.64 -16.72 -6.04
C MET A 140 4.59 -17.70 -5.37
N SER A 141 5.81 -17.23 -5.03
CA SER A 141 6.75 -17.99 -4.18
C SER A 141 6.13 -18.39 -2.84
N ALA A 142 6.75 -19.32 -2.13
CA ALA A 142 6.46 -19.51 -0.72
C ALA A 142 6.74 -18.23 0.10
N VAL A 143 6.15 -18.14 1.28
CA VAL A 143 6.37 -17.03 2.21
C VAL A 143 7.75 -17.16 2.84
N LYS A 144 8.50 -16.07 2.90
CA LYS A 144 9.67 -15.89 3.74
C LYS A 144 9.61 -14.53 4.40
N LEU A 145 9.67 -14.50 5.71
CA LEU A 145 9.59 -13.27 6.49
C LEU A 145 10.88 -12.46 6.39
N SER A 146 10.78 -11.15 6.46
CA SER A 146 11.90 -10.23 6.68
C SER A 146 12.44 -10.37 8.11
N ASN A 147 13.51 -9.63 8.42
CA ASN A 147 13.77 -9.23 9.79
C ASN A 147 12.56 -8.44 10.34
N LYS A 148 12.45 -8.36 11.66
CA LYS A 148 11.51 -7.45 12.33
C LYS A 148 12.20 -6.10 12.53
N ALA A 149 11.50 -5.00 12.33
CA ALA A 149 11.96 -3.65 12.64
C ALA A 149 10.81 -2.83 13.20
N SER A 150 11.13 -1.91 14.09
CA SER A 150 10.17 -0.94 14.63
C SER A 150 10.39 0.41 13.96
N THR A 151 9.31 1.13 13.68
CA THR A 151 9.37 2.55 13.42
C THR A 151 9.84 3.26 14.69
N PRO A 152 10.68 4.30 14.61
CA PRO A 152 11.00 5.15 15.75
C PRO A 152 9.74 5.76 16.39
N ALA A 153 9.88 6.25 17.61
CA ALA A 153 8.87 7.12 18.20
C ALA A 153 8.62 8.33 17.28
N ALA A 154 7.39 8.81 17.24
CA ALA A 154 7.13 10.10 16.63
C ALA A 154 8.03 11.14 17.30
N PRO A 155 8.58 12.11 16.55
CA PRO A 155 9.29 13.21 17.15
C PRO A 155 8.41 13.80 18.25
N LYS A 156 8.89 13.83 19.47
CA LYS A 156 8.25 14.67 20.49
C LYS A 156 8.41 16.10 19.99
N VAL A 157 7.34 16.68 19.54
CA VAL A 157 7.25 18.12 19.45
C VAL A 157 7.16 18.56 20.92
N THR A 158 8.31 18.74 21.57
CA THR A 158 8.36 19.56 22.76
C THR A 158 8.03 20.97 22.26
N PRO A 159 6.94 21.57 22.69
CA PRO A 159 6.78 22.99 22.48
C PRO A 159 7.96 23.65 23.20
N SER A 160 8.98 24.02 22.46
CA SER A 160 10.08 24.80 22.99
C SER A 160 9.55 26.21 23.15
N GLY A 161 9.11 26.50 24.36
CA GLY A 161 8.59 27.82 24.71
C GLY A 161 7.10 27.80 25.01
N ASP A 162 6.74 28.56 26.00
CA ASP A 162 5.38 28.85 26.38
C ASP A 162 4.65 29.49 25.19
N ILE A 163 3.73 28.77 24.56
CA ILE A 163 2.92 29.25 23.42
C ILE A 163 1.96 30.39 23.87
N SER A 164 1.92 30.69 25.17
CA SER A 164 1.19 31.84 25.71
C SER A 164 1.85 33.16 25.34
N ASN A 165 3.08 33.15 24.81
CA ASN A 165 3.80 34.36 24.45
C ASN A 165 3.57 34.67 22.97
N SER A 166 2.76 35.66 22.68
CA SER A 166 2.40 36.13 21.33
C SER A 166 3.62 36.51 20.44
N SER A 167 4.81 36.63 21.02
CA SER A 167 6.06 36.86 20.30
C SER A 167 6.59 35.62 19.55
N VAL A 168 6.18 34.41 19.91
CA VAL A 168 6.61 33.16 19.22
C VAL A 168 5.89 32.98 17.88
N ILE A 169 4.75 33.62 17.71
CA ILE A 169 3.96 33.61 16.47
C ILE A 169 4.37 34.76 15.54
N SER A 170 5.29 35.63 15.96
CA SER A 170 5.88 36.60 15.07
C SER A 170 6.70 35.87 13.99
N ASN A 171 6.09 35.51 13.01
CA ASN A 171 6.17 35.51 11.58
C ASN A 171 7.49 35.27 10.85
N THR A 172 8.60 35.03 11.51
CA THR A 172 9.92 34.98 10.86
C THR A 172 10.31 33.60 10.33
N ARG A 173 9.54 32.54 10.65
CA ARG A 173 9.91 31.15 10.24
C ARG A 173 9.36 30.73 8.88
N PHE A 174 8.32 31.36 8.37
CA PHE A 174 7.72 30.96 7.09
C PHE A 174 7.55 32.18 6.18
N THR A 175 8.02 32.07 4.96
CA THR A 175 7.79 33.06 3.91
C THR A 175 6.31 33.12 3.53
N ALA A 176 5.87 34.21 2.93
CA ALA A 176 4.49 34.33 2.41
C ALA A 176 4.14 33.18 1.44
N ALA A 177 5.08 32.77 0.59
CA ALA A 177 4.90 31.63 -0.32
C ALA A 177 4.73 30.31 0.42
N GLN A 178 5.48 30.06 1.49
CA GLN A 178 5.32 28.84 2.31
C GLN A 178 3.97 28.82 3.04
N LYS A 179 3.52 29.97 3.55
CA LYS A 179 2.20 30.10 4.18
C LYS A 179 1.06 29.85 3.17
N ASP A 180 1.21 30.35 1.95
CA ASP A 180 0.22 30.13 0.90
C ASP A 180 0.14 28.64 0.50
N VAL A 181 1.27 27.96 0.40
CA VAL A 181 1.31 26.50 0.17
C VAL A 181 0.63 25.74 1.31
N MET A 182 0.90 26.11 2.58
CA MET A 182 0.25 25.48 3.73
C MET A 182 -1.26 25.70 3.73
N LYS A 183 -1.73 26.89 3.42
CA LYS A 183 -3.17 27.19 3.26
C LYS A 183 -3.81 26.33 2.16
N LYS A 184 -3.16 26.20 1.02
CA LYS A 184 -3.64 25.39 -0.10
C LYS A 184 -3.73 23.91 0.24
N ILE A 185 -2.72 23.35 0.92
CA ILE A 185 -2.71 21.96 1.39
C ILE A 185 -3.83 21.73 2.40
N LEU A 186 -3.94 22.60 3.40
CA LEU A 186 -4.98 22.50 4.42
C LEU A 186 -6.37 22.53 3.78
N TYR A 187 -6.62 23.50 2.92
CA TYR A 187 -7.89 23.63 2.23
C TYR A 187 -8.23 22.41 1.35
N ALA A 188 -7.26 21.89 0.58
CA ALA A 188 -7.48 20.73 -0.25
C ALA A 188 -7.79 19.47 0.57
N VAL A 189 -7.18 19.31 1.73
CA VAL A 189 -7.44 18.18 2.64
C VAL A 189 -8.85 18.26 3.22
N GLU A 190 -9.25 19.45 3.71
CA GLU A 190 -10.56 19.64 4.36
C GLU A 190 -11.74 19.59 3.36
N THR A 191 -11.52 20.01 2.13
CA THR A 191 -12.58 20.08 1.11
C THR A 191 -12.60 18.91 0.13
N GLY A 192 -11.86 17.85 0.41
CA GLY A 192 -11.80 16.67 -0.47
C GLY A 192 -11.18 16.95 -1.84
N GLY A 193 -10.22 17.89 -1.93
CA GLY A 193 -9.45 18.15 -3.14
C GLY A 193 -9.85 19.40 -3.92
N GLN A 194 -10.65 20.31 -3.35
CA GLN A 194 -10.97 21.59 -4.00
C GLN A 194 -9.74 22.52 -4.05
N VAL A 195 -9.72 23.42 -5.03
CA VAL A 195 -8.61 24.34 -5.24
C VAL A 195 -8.81 25.60 -4.39
N TYR A 196 -7.82 25.94 -3.57
CA TYR A 196 -7.80 27.19 -2.80
C TYR A 196 -7.85 28.40 -3.74
N GLY A 197 -8.75 29.33 -3.46
CA GLY A 197 -9.04 30.49 -4.31
C GLY A 197 -10.46 30.47 -4.88
N ASN A 198 -11.07 29.30 -4.98
CA ASN A 198 -12.48 29.13 -5.37
C ASN A 198 -13.38 28.73 -4.18
N GLN A 199 -12.84 28.85 -2.96
CA GLN A 199 -13.53 28.46 -1.74
C GLN A 199 -14.80 29.26 -1.51
N LYS A 200 -15.84 28.54 -1.10
CA LYS A 200 -17.03 29.13 -0.50
C LYS A 200 -16.86 29.06 1.02
N TYR A 201 -17.03 30.16 1.71
CA TYR A 201 -16.83 30.21 3.16
C TYR A 201 -17.79 29.31 3.95
N GLY A 202 -18.91 28.88 3.37
CA GLY A 202 -19.80 27.88 3.96
C GLY A 202 -19.26 26.47 4.03
N ASP A 203 -18.20 26.15 3.27
CA ASP A 203 -17.61 24.81 3.25
C ASP A 203 -16.89 24.44 4.56
N PHE A 204 -16.59 25.45 5.40
CA PHE A 204 -15.96 25.24 6.71
C PHE A 204 -16.96 25.11 7.88
N THR A 205 -18.19 25.57 7.72
CA THR A 205 -19.19 25.58 8.80
C THR A 205 -19.78 24.20 9.07
N GLU A 206 -19.84 23.31 8.09
CA GLU A 206 -20.34 21.94 8.26
C GLU A 206 -19.33 21.01 8.96
N ALA A 207 -18.04 21.31 8.90
CA ALA A 207 -17.01 20.52 9.57
C ALA A 207 -17.05 20.63 11.11
N PHE A 208 -17.73 21.63 11.66
CA PHE A 208 -17.77 21.92 13.09
C PHE A 208 -19.02 21.39 13.82
N THR A 209 -19.97 20.78 13.13
CA THR A 209 -21.30 20.49 13.70
C THR A 209 -21.57 19.03 13.99
N ASN A 210 -20.57 18.17 14.16
CA ASN A 210 -20.80 16.73 14.31
C ASN A 210 -21.39 16.26 15.65
N SER A 211 -21.43 17.06 16.69
CA SER A 211 -22.28 16.83 17.88
C SER A 211 -22.33 18.03 18.80
N SER A 212 -23.36 18.13 19.60
CA SER A 212 -23.52 19.20 20.63
C SER A 212 -22.50 19.12 21.78
N THR A 213 -21.60 18.14 21.79
CA THR A 213 -20.67 17.86 22.91
C THR A 213 -19.22 17.65 22.50
N GLU A 214 -18.92 17.44 21.21
CA GLU A 214 -17.56 17.21 20.73
C GLU A 214 -17.24 18.12 19.55
N TYR A 215 -16.29 19.02 19.75
CA TYR A 215 -15.70 19.81 18.68
C TYR A 215 -14.48 19.05 18.15
N ALA A 216 -14.52 18.59 16.92
CA ALA A 216 -13.41 17.92 16.27
C ALA A 216 -13.00 18.68 15.02
N ILE A 217 -11.70 18.95 14.89
CA ILE A 217 -11.10 19.44 13.65
C ILE A 217 -10.24 18.33 13.10
N THR A 218 -10.56 17.88 11.89
CA THR A 218 -9.74 16.91 11.18
C THR A 218 -8.79 17.66 10.25
N ILE A 219 -7.51 17.70 10.60
CA ILE A 219 -6.46 18.29 9.78
C ILE A 219 -5.47 17.18 9.40
N GLY A 220 -5.47 16.83 8.12
CA GLY A 220 -4.60 15.75 7.60
C GLY A 220 -4.91 14.40 8.24
N ALA A 221 -3.87 13.65 8.65
CA ALA A 221 -4.00 12.33 9.29
C ALA A 221 -4.29 12.40 10.80
N GLY A 222 -4.52 13.57 11.38
CA GLY A 222 -4.75 13.79 12.81
C GLY A 222 -6.14 14.35 13.07
N GLN A 223 -6.83 13.77 14.05
CA GLN A 223 -8.03 14.37 14.62
C GLN A 223 -7.64 15.15 15.87
N TRP A 224 -8.15 16.36 15.99
CA TRP A 224 -7.92 17.26 17.13
C TRP A 224 -9.21 17.40 17.91
N TYR A 225 -9.19 17.12 19.21
CA TYR A 225 -10.37 17.12 20.05
C TYR A 225 -10.24 18.07 21.24
N GLY A 226 -11.37 18.60 21.69
CA GLY A 226 -11.48 19.35 22.94
C GLY A 226 -10.51 20.52 23.05
N THR A 227 -9.73 20.56 24.12
CA THR A 227 -8.79 21.66 24.44
C THR A 227 -7.72 21.89 23.36
N GLU A 228 -7.26 20.84 22.68
CA GLU A 228 -6.24 20.97 21.64
C GLU A 228 -6.83 21.58 20.35
N ALA A 229 -8.07 21.22 20.02
CA ALA A 229 -8.79 21.84 18.92
C ALA A 229 -9.02 23.34 19.19
N GLN A 230 -9.42 23.70 20.40
CA GLN A 230 -9.57 25.10 20.82
C GLN A 230 -8.26 25.89 20.78
N ARG A 231 -7.15 25.28 21.18
CA ARG A 231 -5.81 25.90 21.06
C ARG A 231 -5.43 26.16 19.61
N LEU A 232 -5.69 25.21 18.73
CA LEU A 232 -5.42 25.35 17.30
C LEU A 232 -6.28 26.45 16.69
N LEU A 233 -7.57 26.50 17.00
CA LEU A 233 -8.48 27.56 16.52
C LEU A 233 -8.01 28.94 16.97
N LYS A 234 -7.63 29.09 18.25
CA LYS A 234 -7.08 30.38 18.77
C LYS A 234 -5.80 30.79 18.05
N LEU A 235 -4.94 29.81 17.74
CA LEU A 235 -3.71 30.04 16.99
C LEU A 235 -4.00 30.50 15.55
N ILE A 236 -4.93 29.83 14.87
CA ILE A 236 -5.38 30.20 13.52
C ILE A 236 -5.98 31.59 13.53
N HIS A 237 -6.88 31.88 14.46
CA HIS A 237 -7.49 33.22 14.64
C HIS A 237 -6.42 34.33 14.83
N ALA A 238 -5.48 34.10 15.75
CA ALA A 238 -4.40 35.07 15.99
C ALA A 238 -3.49 35.29 14.77
N THR A 239 -3.38 34.29 13.89
CA THR A 239 -2.52 34.34 12.71
C THR A 239 -3.19 34.94 11.48
N MET A 240 -4.52 34.77 11.34
CA MET A 240 -5.29 35.27 10.18
C MET A 240 -5.73 36.72 10.32
N GLY A 241 -5.91 37.21 11.54
CA GLY A 241 -6.51 38.47 11.83
C GLY A 241 -8.04 38.41 11.92
N ALA A 242 -8.63 39.37 12.66
CA ALA A 242 -10.04 39.31 13.01
C ALA A 242 -10.99 39.37 11.78
N ASP A 243 -10.64 40.14 10.76
CA ASP A 243 -11.49 40.28 9.57
C ASP A 243 -11.55 39.00 8.71
N GLU A 244 -10.45 38.27 8.58
CA GLU A 244 -10.42 37.00 7.88
C GLU A 244 -11.06 35.90 8.72
N TRP A 245 -10.84 35.90 10.03
CA TRP A 245 -11.42 34.93 10.95
C TRP A 245 -12.95 35.05 10.99
N ASN A 246 -13.51 36.24 11.12
CA ASN A 246 -14.96 36.47 11.18
C ASN A 246 -15.71 36.02 9.91
N LYS A 247 -15.00 35.83 8.79
CA LYS A 247 -15.58 35.28 7.57
C LYS A 247 -15.68 33.76 7.63
N ILE A 248 -14.89 33.10 8.48
CA ILE A 248 -14.80 31.66 8.64
C ILE A 248 -15.63 31.22 9.85
N ASP A 249 -15.44 31.87 10.98
CA ASP A 249 -16.15 31.55 12.23
C ASP A 249 -17.25 32.59 12.49
N THR A 250 -18.45 32.29 12.00
CA THR A 250 -19.63 33.12 12.18
C THR A 250 -20.34 32.90 13.51
N GLY A 251 -19.88 31.91 14.34
CA GLY A 251 -20.58 31.48 15.54
C GLY A 251 -19.79 31.50 16.84
N ASN A 252 -18.57 32.04 16.88
CA ASN A 252 -17.69 32.01 18.07
C ASN A 252 -17.50 30.59 18.64
N HIS A 253 -17.08 29.66 17.83
CA HIS A 253 -16.98 28.23 18.17
C HIS A 253 -15.72 27.84 18.96
N TYR A 254 -14.96 28.76 19.58
CA TYR A 254 -13.75 28.45 20.34
C TYR A 254 -13.76 29.07 21.74
#